data_517115f70b45ff3752f0da13bf4c9223
#
_entry.id   517115f70b45ff3752f0da13bf4c9223
#
_cell.length_a   1.000
_cell.length_b   1.000
_cell.length_c   1.000
_cell.angle_alpha   90.00
_cell.angle_beta   90.00
_cell.angle_gamma   90.00
#
_symmetry.space_group_name_H-M   'P 1'
#
loop_
_entity.id
_entity.type
_entity.pdbx_description
1 polymer ?
#
loop_
_entity_poly.entity_id
_entity_poly.type
_entity_poly.pdbx_seq_one_letter_code
_entity_poly.pdbx_strand_id
1 'polypeptide(L)'
;QCSNNYTVDCHIMKLDLKGFFMSIDKKLLAEMVDRFIVGYYNGEDIDDLRYLCRVVILHRPEKNCERHSPLSYWEKLDKNKSLFTNGEGKGVAIGNLFAQIFANFLLNTLDWYIENEGIKHHGRYVDDFYCIHKDKEKLLALVPKIRELLAKLCLRLNEKKFYFQHYSKGVEFTGSIVKPGRVYTCNRTITNFIAAVRRLNKANN
;
A
#
# COMPACT_ATOMS: atom_id res chain seq x y z
N GLN A 1 12.72 -12.00 -16.29
CA GLN A 1 12.74 -10.97 -17.35
C GLN A 1 13.88 -9.96 -17.15
N CYS A 2 13.93 -9.17 -16.08
CA CYS A 2 14.98 -8.17 -15.89
C CYS A 2 16.40 -8.76 -15.90
N SER A 3 16.61 -9.89 -15.25
CA SER A 3 17.90 -10.59 -15.18
C SER A 3 18.20 -11.48 -16.38
N ASN A 4 17.35 -11.49 -17.42
CA ASN A 4 17.50 -12.35 -18.59
C ASN A 4 17.80 -13.82 -18.19
N ASN A 5 16.87 -14.45 -17.47
CA ASN A 5 17.02 -15.80 -16.91
C ASN A 5 18.27 -15.97 -16.00
N TYR A 6 18.52 -14.96 -15.20
CA TYR A 6 19.61 -14.91 -14.20
C TYR A 6 21.03 -14.83 -14.81
N THR A 7 21.16 -14.42 -16.06
CA THR A 7 22.46 -14.20 -16.72
C THR A 7 22.98 -12.78 -16.57
N VAL A 8 22.13 -11.84 -16.15
CA VAL A 8 22.47 -10.43 -15.94
C VAL A 8 22.12 -10.01 -14.53
N ASP A 9 23.03 -9.30 -13.90
CA ASP A 9 22.82 -8.77 -12.55
C ASP A 9 21.67 -7.75 -12.51
N CYS A 10 20.84 -7.88 -11.48
CA CYS A 10 19.76 -6.95 -11.16
C CYS A 10 19.70 -6.70 -9.66
N HIS A 11 19.10 -5.57 -9.32
CA HIS A 11 18.81 -5.20 -7.94
C HIS A 11 17.31 -5.09 -7.75
N ILE A 12 16.86 -5.48 -6.57
CA ILE A 12 15.48 -5.35 -6.13
C ILE A 12 15.43 -4.28 -5.04
N MET A 13 14.60 -3.30 -5.24
CA MET A 13 14.23 -2.30 -4.26
C MET A 13 12.78 -2.54 -3.87
N LYS A 14 12.49 -2.74 -2.59
CA LYS A 14 11.13 -2.83 -2.06
C LYS A 14 10.91 -1.67 -1.08
N LEU A 15 9.75 -1.06 -1.18
CA LEU A 15 9.32 0.10 -0.44
C LEU A 15 7.90 -0.11 0.09
N ASP A 16 7.57 0.58 1.16
CA ASP A 16 6.27 0.52 1.83
C ASP A 16 5.82 1.93 2.21
N LEU A 17 4.54 2.19 2.23
CA LEU A 17 3.99 3.48 2.63
C LEU A 17 3.64 3.49 4.12
N LYS A 18 4.03 4.54 4.81
CA LYS A 18 3.77 4.67 6.25
C LYS A 18 2.30 4.93 6.53
N GLY A 19 1.62 3.94 7.14
CA GLY A 19 0.23 4.08 7.57
C GLY A 19 -0.71 4.48 6.43
N PHE A 20 -0.56 3.90 5.26
CA PHE A 20 -1.14 4.34 4.01
C PHE A 20 -2.63 4.70 4.11
N PHE A 21 -3.51 3.73 4.43
CA PHE A 21 -4.95 3.96 4.48
C PHE A 21 -5.36 5.08 5.45
N MET A 22 -4.64 5.21 6.56
CA MET A 22 -4.91 6.26 7.56
C MET A 22 -4.31 7.61 7.18
N SER A 23 -3.39 7.65 6.22
CA SER A 23 -2.73 8.87 5.76
C SER A 23 -3.42 9.50 4.55
N ILE A 24 -4.31 8.79 3.86
CA ILE A 24 -5.01 9.29 2.67
C ILE A 24 -5.74 10.59 3.01
N ASP A 25 -5.41 11.66 2.31
CA ASP A 25 -6.13 12.92 2.38
C ASP A 25 -7.41 12.81 1.55
N LYS A 26 -8.55 12.84 2.24
CA LYS A 26 -9.87 12.64 1.60
C LYS A 26 -10.25 13.76 0.64
N LYS A 27 -9.81 14.99 0.94
CA LYS A 27 -10.10 16.13 0.07
C LYS A 27 -9.33 16.02 -1.23
N LEU A 28 -8.02 15.77 -1.14
CA LEU A 28 -7.18 15.53 -2.31
C LEU A 28 -7.72 14.37 -3.16
N LEU A 29 -8.05 13.25 -2.52
CA LEU A 29 -8.61 12.08 -3.20
C LEU A 29 -9.92 12.43 -3.93
N ALA A 30 -10.84 13.14 -3.27
CA ALA A 30 -12.11 13.54 -3.86
C ALA A 30 -11.90 14.47 -5.07
N GLU A 31 -10.96 15.41 -4.99
CA GLU A 31 -10.61 16.29 -6.10
C GLU A 31 -9.97 15.55 -7.28
N MET A 32 -9.16 14.53 -7.01
CA MET A 32 -8.55 13.70 -8.05
C MET A 32 -9.59 12.84 -8.76
N VAL A 33 -10.51 12.21 -7.99
CA VAL A 33 -11.60 11.40 -8.54
C VAL A 33 -12.57 12.25 -9.35
N ASP A 34 -12.92 13.43 -8.84
CA ASP A 34 -13.82 14.38 -9.56
C ASP A 34 -13.24 14.79 -10.92
N ARG A 35 -11.94 15.16 -10.95
CA ARG A 35 -11.27 15.48 -12.20
C ARG A 35 -11.20 14.30 -13.17
N PHE A 36 -11.01 13.10 -12.66
CA PHE A 36 -11.01 11.88 -13.46
C PHE A 36 -12.38 11.63 -14.08
N ILE A 37 -13.46 11.72 -13.29
CA ILE A 37 -14.84 11.54 -13.79
C ILE A 37 -15.13 12.57 -14.88
N VAL A 38 -14.86 13.85 -14.63
CA VAL A 38 -15.10 14.93 -15.63
C VAL A 38 -14.30 14.71 -16.92
N GLY A 39 -13.08 14.15 -16.81
CA GLY A 39 -12.22 13.95 -17.98
C GLY A 39 -12.54 12.71 -18.82
N TYR A 40 -13.18 11.69 -18.24
CA TYR A 40 -13.30 10.38 -18.89
C TYR A 40 -14.71 9.80 -18.91
N TYR A 41 -15.65 10.31 -18.12
CA TYR A 41 -17.02 9.81 -18.08
C TYR A 41 -17.96 10.73 -18.90
N ASN A 42 -18.70 10.13 -19.81
CA ASN A 42 -19.59 10.85 -20.73
C ASN A 42 -21.08 10.47 -20.55
N GLY A 43 -21.45 9.85 -19.42
CA GLY A 43 -22.83 9.50 -19.11
C GLY A 43 -23.67 10.73 -18.71
N GLU A 44 -24.99 10.67 -18.92
CA GLU A 44 -25.90 11.75 -18.53
C GLU A 44 -26.01 11.92 -17.01
N ASP A 45 -25.66 10.89 -16.25
CA ASP A 45 -25.68 10.81 -14.79
C ASP A 45 -24.33 11.26 -14.14
N ILE A 46 -23.51 12.02 -14.87
CA ILE A 46 -22.19 12.45 -14.40
C ILE A 46 -22.24 13.20 -13.07
N ASP A 47 -23.21 14.06 -12.86
CA ASP A 47 -23.33 14.82 -11.62
C ASP A 47 -23.73 13.95 -10.43
N ASP A 48 -24.58 12.96 -10.64
CA ASP A 48 -24.92 11.96 -9.62
C ASP A 48 -23.71 11.12 -9.25
N LEU A 49 -22.94 10.67 -10.24
CA LEU A 49 -21.69 9.90 -10.00
C LEU A 49 -20.67 10.71 -9.20
N ARG A 50 -20.44 11.97 -9.56
CA ARG A 50 -19.55 12.89 -8.85
C ARG A 50 -20.01 13.10 -7.40
N TYR A 51 -21.30 13.32 -7.20
CA TYR A 51 -21.90 13.47 -5.88
C TYR A 51 -21.70 12.22 -5.03
N LEU A 52 -22.04 11.04 -5.55
CA LEU A 52 -21.92 9.76 -4.84
C LEU A 52 -20.47 9.46 -4.46
N CYS A 53 -19.53 9.61 -5.39
CA CYS A 53 -18.10 9.43 -5.10
C CYS A 53 -17.63 10.37 -3.99
N ARG A 54 -18.02 11.63 -4.05
CA ARG A 54 -17.68 12.62 -3.02
C ARG A 54 -18.25 12.26 -1.65
N VAL A 55 -19.50 11.85 -1.58
CA VAL A 55 -20.16 11.40 -0.33
C VAL A 55 -19.42 10.21 0.27
N VAL A 56 -19.12 9.20 -0.55
CA VAL A 56 -18.42 7.98 -0.09
C VAL A 56 -17.00 8.29 0.39
N ILE A 57 -16.23 9.09 -0.34
CA ILE A 57 -14.85 9.44 0.03
C ILE A 57 -14.81 10.28 1.32
N LEU A 58 -15.69 11.26 1.42
CA LEU A 58 -15.72 12.18 2.57
C LEU A 58 -16.43 11.60 3.80
N HIS A 59 -17.09 10.45 3.65
CA HIS A 59 -17.79 9.80 4.76
C HIS A 59 -16.86 9.55 5.96
N ARG A 60 -17.39 9.77 7.18
CA ARG A 60 -16.67 9.67 8.45
C ARG A 60 -17.26 8.56 9.32
N PRO A 61 -16.92 7.28 9.04
CA PRO A 61 -17.50 6.14 9.76
C PRO A 61 -17.16 6.16 11.25
N GLU A 62 -16.04 6.76 11.64
CA GLU A 62 -15.61 6.88 13.03
C GLU A 62 -16.56 7.72 13.90
N LYS A 63 -17.44 8.53 13.31
CA LYS A 63 -18.45 9.32 14.04
C LYS A 63 -19.71 8.51 14.37
N ASN A 64 -20.02 7.48 13.60
CA ASN A 64 -21.30 6.75 13.68
C ASN A 64 -21.08 5.23 13.81
N CYS A 65 -20.01 4.79 14.46
CA CYS A 65 -19.74 3.38 14.68
C CYS A 65 -19.81 3.02 16.17
N GLU A 66 -20.22 1.79 16.45
CA GLU A 66 -20.15 1.20 17.77
C GLU A 66 -18.77 0.61 18.04
N ARG A 67 -18.26 0.84 19.25
CA ARG A 67 -16.97 0.29 19.69
C ARG A 67 -17.22 -0.91 20.57
N HIS A 68 -16.90 -2.11 20.06
CA HIS A 68 -17.07 -3.35 20.82
C HIS A 68 -15.89 -3.72 21.73
N SER A 69 -14.71 -3.14 21.48
CA SER A 69 -13.50 -3.43 22.26
C SER A 69 -13.32 -2.47 23.42
N PRO A 70 -12.76 -2.94 24.59
CA PRO A 70 -12.41 -2.08 25.71
C PRO A 70 -11.47 -0.93 25.28
N LEU A 71 -11.68 0.26 25.83
CA LEU A 71 -10.87 1.45 25.51
C LEU A 71 -9.38 1.24 25.79
N SER A 72 -9.03 0.45 26.81
CA SER A 72 -7.63 0.13 27.16
C SER A 72 -6.85 -0.56 26.03
N TYR A 73 -7.52 -1.23 25.09
CA TYR A 73 -6.87 -1.79 23.91
C TYR A 73 -6.52 -0.73 22.87
N TRP A 74 -7.28 0.38 22.85
CA TRP A 74 -7.07 1.49 21.92
C TRP A 74 -5.93 2.40 22.37
N GLU A 75 -5.65 2.50 23.67
CA GLU A 75 -4.54 3.31 24.21
C GLU A 75 -3.18 2.85 23.73
N LYS A 76 -3.03 1.54 23.44
CA LYS A 76 -1.80 0.93 22.95
C LYS A 76 -1.62 1.03 21.43
N LEU A 77 -2.63 1.55 20.72
CA LEU A 77 -2.59 1.66 19.27
C LEU A 77 -1.88 2.96 18.84
N ASP A 78 -0.92 2.86 17.94
CA ASP A 78 -0.32 4.04 17.32
C ASP A 78 -1.39 4.96 16.73
N LYS A 79 -1.30 6.25 17.01
CA LYS A 79 -2.27 7.26 16.54
C LYS A 79 -2.48 7.21 15.01
N ASN A 80 -1.45 6.84 14.27
CA ASN A 80 -1.48 6.72 12.80
C ASN A 80 -2.10 5.39 12.28
N LYS A 81 -2.66 4.56 13.18
CA LYS A 81 -3.29 3.28 12.80
C LYS A 81 -4.79 3.25 13.07
N SER A 82 -5.37 4.36 13.47
CA SER A 82 -6.79 4.44 13.80
C SER A 82 -7.42 5.69 13.19
N LEU A 83 -8.63 5.54 12.63
CA LEU A 83 -9.45 6.66 12.15
C LEU A 83 -9.86 7.63 13.25
N PHE A 84 -9.87 7.17 14.52
CA PHE A 84 -10.25 8.00 15.66
C PHE A 84 -9.16 9.01 16.07
N THR A 85 -7.92 8.81 15.62
CA THR A 85 -6.76 9.56 16.10
C THR A 85 -5.86 10.13 15.01
N ASN A 86 -6.14 9.84 13.72
CA ASN A 86 -5.27 10.20 12.60
C ASN A 86 -5.44 11.64 12.06
N GLY A 87 -6.32 12.42 12.67
CA GLY A 87 -6.60 13.81 12.26
C GLY A 87 -7.82 13.95 11.34
N GLU A 88 -8.36 15.16 11.31
CA GLU A 88 -9.56 15.45 10.54
C GLU A 88 -9.31 15.38 9.03
N GLY A 89 -10.29 14.82 8.29
CA GLY A 89 -10.21 14.72 6.84
C GLY A 89 -9.22 13.69 6.30
N LYS A 90 -8.60 12.88 7.18
CA LYS A 90 -7.64 11.84 6.78
C LYS A 90 -8.17 10.44 7.03
N GLY A 91 -7.70 9.54 6.19
CA GLY A 91 -7.91 8.10 6.33
C GLY A 91 -9.21 7.59 5.75
N VAL A 92 -9.15 6.38 5.23
CA VAL A 92 -10.29 5.62 4.72
C VAL A 92 -10.41 4.31 5.51
N ALA A 93 -11.65 3.84 5.69
CA ALA A 93 -11.92 2.64 6.47
C ALA A 93 -11.41 1.39 5.75
N ILE A 94 -10.54 0.63 6.41
CA ILE A 94 -10.02 -0.65 5.91
C ILE A 94 -11.16 -1.69 5.95
N GLY A 95 -11.21 -2.56 4.93
CA GLY A 95 -12.21 -3.62 4.81
C GLY A 95 -13.41 -3.26 3.95
N ASN A 96 -13.48 -2.04 3.45
CA ASN A 96 -14.47 -1.56 2.52
C ASN A 96 -13.94 -1.63 1.07
N LEU A 97 -14.75 -2.13 0.13
CA LEU A 97 -14.38 -2.22 -1.29
C LEU A 97 -14.01 -0.85 -1.88
N PHE A 98 -14.79 0.18 -1.59
CA PHE A 98 -14.53 1.53 -2.08
C PHE A 98 -13.18 2.07 -1.59
N ALA A 99 -12.80 1.79 -0.35
CA ALA A 99 -11.50 2.19 0.16
C ALA A 99 -10.35 1.56 -0.63
N GLN A 100 -10.49 0.30 -1.05
CA GLN A 100 -9.49 -0.38 -1.88
C GLN A 100 -9.44 0.20 -3.29
N ILE A 101 -10.59 0.48 -3.91
CA ILE A 101 -10.67 1.07 -5.25
C ILE A 101 -10.02 2.47 -5.25
N PHE A 102 -10.41 3.34 -4.33
CA PHE A 102 -9.88 4.70 -4.26
C PHE A 102 -8.41 4.75 -3.84
N ALA A 103 -7.98 3.83 -2.96
CA ALA A 103 -6.57 3.69 -2.62
C ALA A 103 -5.72 3.27 -3.82
N ASN A 104 -6.19 2.33 -4.63
CA ASN A 104 -5.52 1.93 -5.86
C ASN A 104 -5.55 3.04 -6.91
N PHE A 105 -6.64 3.77 -7.03
CA PHE A 105 -6.75 4.94 -7.90
C PHE A 105 -5.71 6.00 -7.54
N LEU A 106 -5.58 6.35 -6.25
CA LEU A 106 -4.59 7.31 -5.78
C LEU A 106 -3.16 6.87 -6.11
N LEU A 107 -2.83 5.61 -5.85
CA LEU A 107 -1.50 5.07 -6.07
C LEU A 107 -1.18 4.73 -7.53
N ASN A 108 -2.17 4.72 -8.42
CA ASN A 108 -1.92 4.61 -9.85
C ASN A 108 -0.99 5.75 -10.35
N THR A 109 -1.06 6.92 -9.73
CA THR A 109 -0.14 8.03 -9.99
C THR A 109 1.32 7.64 -9.71
N LEU A 110 1.56 6.85 -8.66
CA LEU A 110 2.90 6.34 -8.34
C LEU A 110 3.35 5.29 -9.36
N ASP A 111 2.46 4.39 -9.77
CA ASP A 111 2.78 3.35 -10.75
C ASP A 111 3.18 3.97 -12.08
N TRP A 112 2.41 4.92 -12.58
CA TRP A 112 2.73 5.69 -13.81
C TRP A 112 4.02 6.48 -13.69
N TYR A 113 4.27 7.07 -12.53
CA TYR A 113 5.50 7.81 -12.31
C TYR A 113 6.74 6.90 -12.39
N ILE A 114 6.70 5.74 -11.75
CA ILE A 114 7.79 4.75 -11.77
C ILE A 114 8.04 4.26 -13.21
N GLU A 115 6.97 4.02 -13.96
CA GLU A 115 7.07 3.60 -15.36
C GLU A 115 7.70 4.69 -16.23
N ASN A 116 7.29 5.94 -16.07
CA ASN A 116 7.85 7.10 -16.80
C ASN A 116 9.33 7.36 -16.46
N GLU A 117 9.80 7.00 -15.26
CA GLU A 117 11.22 7.01 -14.91
C GLU A 117 12.00 5.86 -15.58
N GLY A 118 11.34 5.07 -16.43
CA GLY A 118 11.93 3.98 -17.20
C GLY A 118 12.20 2.71 -16.38
N ILE A 119 11.48 2.51 -15.29
CA ILE A 119 11.51 1.27 -14.50
C ILE A 119 10.40 0.34 -15.01
N LYS A 120 10.72 -0.48 -16.01
CA LYS A 120 9.76 -1.40 -16.64
C LYS A 120 9.37 -2.60 -15.76
N HIS A 121 10.21 -2.95 -14.79
CA HIS A 121 9.97 -4.09 -13.91
C HIS A 121 9.65 -3.57 -12.52
N HIS A 122 8.41 -3.29 -12.29
CA HIS A 122 7.87 -2.89 -11.00
C HIS A 122 6.52 -3.57 -10.76
N GLY A 123 6.06 -3.53 -9.53
CA GLY A 123 4.74 -4.00 -9.16
C GLY A 123 4.38 -3.57 -7.76
N ARG A 124 3.08 -3.54 -7.49
CA ARG A 124 2.54 -3.09 -6.22
C ARG A 124 1.45 -4.04 -5.73
N TYR A 125 1.43 -4.25 -4.43
CA TYR A 125 0.35 -4.90 -3.71
C TYR A 125 -0.10 -3.97 -2.58
N VAL A 126 -1.16 -3.23 -2.83
CA VAL A 126 -1.69 -2.16 -1.98
C VAL A 126 -0.62 -1.08 -1.75
N ASP A 127 0.01 -1.02 -0.58
CA ASP A 127 1.03 -0.07 -0.16
C ASP A 127 2.47 -0.61 -0.25
N ASP A 128 2.63 -1.92 -0.39
CA ASP A 128 3.91 -2.57 -0.65
C ASP A 128 4.22 -2.54 -2.16
N PHE A 129 5.34 -1.98 -2.57
CA PHE A 129 5.74 -1.98 -3.97
C PHE A 129 7.23 -2.30 -4.15
N TYR A 130 7.57 -2.81 -5.31
CA TYR A 130 8.93 -3.14 -5.66
C TYR A 130 9.30 -2.60 -7.03
N CYS A 131 10.58 -2.29 -7.19
CA CYS A 131 11.20 -1.92 -8.45
C CYS A 131 12.43 -2.81 -8.68
N ILE A 132 12.62 -3.25 -9.92
CA ILE A 132 13.77 -4.09 -10.30
C ILE A 132 14.46 -3.43 -11.49
N HIS A 133 15.78 -3.26 -11.40
CA HIS A 133 16.57 -2.71 -12.48
C HIS A 133 18.00 -3.28 -12.46
N LYS A 134 18.65 -3.29 -13.63
CA LYS A 134 20.07 -3.69 -13.76
C LYS A 134 21.00 -2.66 -13.12
N ASP A 135 20.70 -1.40 -13.36
CA ASP A 135 21.44 -0.28 -12.81
C ASP A 135 20.98 0.03 -11.37
N LYS A 136 21.88 -0.18 -10.44
CA LYS A 136 21.70 0.08 -9.02
C LYS A 136 21.50 1.56 -8.71
N GLU A 137 22.29 2.42 -9.35
CA GLU A 137 22.29 3.86 -9.08
C GLU A 137 20.98 4.48 -9.55
N LYS A 138 20.42 3.99 -10.67
CA LYS A 138 19.10 4.40 -11.16
C LYS A 138 17.99 4.11 -10.14
N LEU A 139 18.00 2.93 -9.50
CA LEU A 139 17.03 2.62 -8.46
C LEU A 139 17.20 3.53 -7.23
N LEU A 140 18.43 3.78 -6.80
CA LEU A 140 18.69 4.65 -5.65
C LEU A 140 18.30 6.11 -5.94
N ALA A 141 18.57 6.59 -7.15
CA ALA A 141 18.18 7.94 -7.58
C ALA A 141 16.65 8.12 -7.69
N LEU A 142 15.89 7.03 -7.85
CA LEU A 142 14.44 7.07 -7.88
C LEU A 142 13.83 7.38 -6.50
N VAL A 143 14.48 7.00 -5.40
CA VAL A 143 13.94 7.15 -4.04
C VAL A 143 13.59 8.60 -3.67
N PRO A 144 14.48 9.59 -3.82
CA PRO A 144 14.13 10.99 -3.54
C PRO A 144 12.98 11.49 -4.42
N LYS A 145 12.94 11.10 -5.68
CA LYS A 145 11.86 11.47 -6.60
C LYS A 145 10.50 10.90 -6.18
N ILE A 146 10.47 9.64 -5.73
CA ILE A 146 9.26 9.02 -5.14
C ILE A 146 8.84 9.78 -3.88
N ARG A 147 9.77 10.18 -3.01
CA ARG A 147 9.44 10.98 -1.82
C ARG A 147 8.76 12.31 -2.18
N GLU A 148 9.26 13.00 -3.19
CA GLU A 148 8.66 14.25 -3.67
C GLU A 148 7.25 14.04 -4.21
N LEU A 149 7.05 12.98 -5.02
CA LEU A 149 5.73 12.63 -5.52
C LEU A 149 4.76 12.31 -4.39
N LEU A 150 5.18 11.46 -3.46
CA LEU A 150 4.36 11.08 -2.31
C LEU A 150 4.02 12.26 -1.41
N ALA A 151 4.94 13.22 -1.24
CA ALA A 151 4.66 14.44 -0.49
C ALA A 151 3.53 15.26 -1.13
N LYS A 152 3.46 15.33 -2.49
CA LYS A 152 2.35 15.96 -3.22
C LYS A 152 1.02 15.23 -3.01
N LEU A 153 1.07 13.92 -2.76
CA LEU A 153 -0.10 13.09 -2.43
C LEU A 153 -0.40 13.05 -0.92
N CYS A 154 0.27 13.87 -0.11
CA CYS A 154 0.17 13.86 1.36
C CYS A 154 0.57 12.51 1.99
N LEU A 155 1.36 11.70 1.30
CA LEU A 155 1.84 10.39 1.72
C LEU A 155 3.33 10.41 2.06
N ARG A 156 3.81 9.35 2.74
CA ARG A 156 5.22 9.21 3.12
C ARG A 156 5.70 7.77 2.99
N LEU A 157 6.98 7.58 2.64
CA LEU A 157 7.64 6.29 2.71
C LEU A 157 7.82 5.85 4.17
N ASN A 158 7.77 4.55 4.39
CA ASN A 158 8.14 3.92 5.64
C ASN A 158 9.64 3.58 5.63
N GLU A 159 10.46 4.49 6.14
CA GLU A 159 11.92 4.35 6.14
C GLU A 159 12.41 3.07 6.86
N LYS A 160 11.62 2.52 7.79
CA LYS A 160 11.96 1.28 8.50
C LYS A 160 11.76 0.02 7.66
N LYS A 161 11.06 0.13 6.54
CA LYS A 161 10.77 -0.97 5.62
C LYS A 161 11.43 -0.79 4.25
N PHE A 162 12.49 -0.03 4.19
CA PHE A 162 13.31 0.08 2.98
C PHE A 162 14.16 -1.17 2.81
N TYR A 163 13.99 -1.84 1.68
CA TYR A 163 14.75 -3.04 1.34
C TYR A 163 15.41 -2.85 -0.02
N PHE A 164 16.71 -3.07 -0.09
CA PHE A 164 17.50 -2.96 -1.30
C PHE A 164 18.59 -4.02 -1.35
N GLN A 165 18.54 -4.90 -2.32
CA GLN A 165 19.62 -5.88 -2.50
C GLN A 165 19.66 -6.52 -3.89
N HIS A 166 20.72 -7.26 -4.15
CA HIS A 166 20.88 -8.08 -5.33
C HIS A 166 19.81 -9.19 -5.39
N TYR A 167 19.28 -9.46 -6.59
CA TYR A 167 18.16 -10.40 -6.79
C TYR A 167 18.39 -11.81 -6.24
N SER A 168 19.67 -12.29 -6.22
CA SER A 168 19.99 -13.65 -5.76
C SER A 168 19.68 -13.89 -4.28
N LYS A 169 19.66 -12.83 -3.46
CA LYS A 169 19.28 -12.91 -2.05
C LYS A 169 17.76 -13.12 -1.87
N GLY A 170 16.98 -12.83 -2.89
CA GLY A 170 15.52 -12.91 -2.86
C GLY A 170 14.87 -11.69 -2.24
N VAL A 171 13.55 -11.68 -2.19
CA VAL A 171 12.74 -10.61 -1.60
C VAL A 171 11.54 -11.21 -0.87
N GLU A 172 11.25 -10.69 0.31
CA GLU A 172 10.00 -11.00 0.99
C GLU A 172 8.86 -10.14 0.40
N PHE A 173 7.86 -10.80 -0.16
CA PHE A 173 6.70 -10.16 -0.74
C PHE A 173 5.44 -10.99 -0.46
N THR A 174 4.37 -10.35 0.00
CA THR A 174 3.07 -10.99 0.33
C THR A 174 3.19 -12.25 1.21
N GLY A 175 4.10 -12.23 2.21
CA GLY A 175 4.29 -13.35 3.14
C GLY A 175 5.12 -14.53 2.62
N SER A 176 5.72 -14.38 1.44
CA SER A 176 6.63 -15.36 0.84
C SER A 176 7.98 -14.76 0.53
N ILE A 177 9.04 -15.56 0.60
CA ILE A 177 10.39 -15.19 0.15
C ILE A 177 10.59 -15.74 -1.25
N VAL A 178 10.68 -14.84 -2.22
CA VAL A 178 10.89 -15.16 -3.64
C VAL A 178 12.38 -15.09 -3.94
N LYS A 179 12.94 -16.19 -4.42
CA LYS A 179 14.32 -16.30 -4.92
C LYS A 179 14.32 -16.82 -6.36
N PRO A 180 15.44 -16.72 -7.09
CA PRO A 180 15.57 -17.36 -8.39
C PRO A 180 15.17 -18.84 -8.38
N GLY A 181 14.17 -19.21 -9.18
CA GLY A 181 13.68 -20.58 -9.29
C GLY A 181 12.98 -21.17 -8.06
N ARG A 182 12.79 -20.42 -6.97
CA ARG A 182 12.24 -20.94 -5.71
C ARG A 182 11.39 -19.91 -4.97
N VAL A 183 10.34 -20.38 -4.29
CA VAL A 183 9.52 -19.59 -3.36
C VAL A 183 9.48 -20.32 -2.02
N TYR A 184 9.70 -19.60 -0.96
CA TYR A 184 9.68 -20.12 0.42
C TYR A 184 8.63 -19.39 1.23
N THR A 185 8.00 -20.10 2.15
CA THR A 185 7.16 -19.48 3.18
C THR A 185 8.03 -18.75 4.19
N CYS A 186 7.64 -17.54 4.58
CA CYS A 186 8.36 -16.78 5.62
C CYS A 186 8.36 -17.51 6.95
N ASN A 187 9.45 -17.44 7.70
CA ASN A 187 9.58 -18.00 9.04
C ASN A 187 8.45 -17.56 9.98
N ARG A 188 8.01 -16.31 9.88
CA ARG A 188 6.87 -15.79 10.64
C ARG A 188 5.59 -16.57 10.38
N THR A 189 5.29 -16.91 9.13
CA THR A 189 4.10 -17.67 8.76
C THR A 189 4.18 -19.08 9.33
N ILE A 190 5.35 -19.73 9.26
CA ILE A 190 5.60 -21.07 9.82
C ILE A 190 5.42 -21.04 11.35
N THR A 191 6.02 -20.05 12.03
CA THR A 191 5.93 -19.91 13.48
C THR A 191 4.48 -19.69 13.93
N ASN A 192 3.72 -18.83 13.23
CA ASN A 192 2.32 -18.59 13.51
C ASN A 192 1.48 -19.84 13.31
N PHE A 193 1.72 -20.61 12.25
CA PHE A 193 1.05 -21.88 11.98
C PHE A 193 1.30 -22.89 13.12
N ILE A 194 2.55 -23.11 13.50
CA ILE A 194 2.92 -24.01 14.60
C ILE A 194 2.23 -23.58 15.91
N ALA A 195 2.22 -22.26 16.20
CA ALA A 195 1.56 -21.74 17.41
C ALA A 195 0.03 -21.94 17.37
N ALA A 196 -0.61 -21.84 16.21
CA ALA A 196 -2.03 -22.12 16.03
C ALA A 196 -2.35 -23.60 16.25
N VAL A 197 -1.57 -24.50 15.66
CA VAL A 197 -1.71 -25.97 15.85
C VAL A 197 -1.55 -26.34 17.32
N ARG A 198 -0.54 -25.81 18.02
CA ARG A 198 -0.33 -26.06 19.46
C ARG A 198 -1.53 -25.60 20.30
N ARG A 199 -2.16 -24.45 19.97
CA ARG A 199 -3.37 -23.96 20.65
C ARG A 199 -4.56 -24.89 20.41
N LEU A 200 -4.75 -25.34 19.17
CA LEU A 200 -5.82 -26.25 18.81
C LEU A 200 -5.70 -27.59 19.60
N ASN A 201 -4.50 -28.19 19.63
CA ASN A 201 -4.26 -29.44 20.34
C ASN A 201 -4.49 -29.30 21.85
N LYS A 202 -4.17 -28.13 22.44
CA LYS A 202 -4.47 -27.86 23.85
C LYS A 202 -5.97 -27.71 24.17
N ALA A 203 -6.76 -27.27 23.19
CA ALA A 203 -8.20 -27.10 23.36
C ALA A 203 -8.96 -28.43 23.18
N ASN A 204 -8.34 -29.43 22.55
CA ASN A 204 -8.93 -30.76 22.30
C ASN A 204 -8.49 -31.82 23.33
N ASN A 205 -7.60 -31.49 24.26
CA ASN A 205 -7.19 -32.28 25.43
C ASN A 205 -7.74 -31.65 26.72
#